data_f77204f32dde2032e2308ddfb5eaac0d
#
_entry.id   f77204f32dde2032e2308ddfb5eaac0d
#
_cell.length_a   1.000
_cell.length_b   1.000
_cell.length_c   1.000
_cell.angle_alpha   90.00
_cell.angle_beta   90.00
_cell.angle_gamma   90.00
#
_symmetry.space_group_name_H-M   'P 1'
#
loop_
_entity.id
_entity.type
_entity.pdbx_description
1 polymer ?
#
loop_
_entity_poly.entity_id
_entity_poly.type
_entity_poly.pdbx_seq_one_letter_code
_entity_poly.pdbx_strand_id
1 'polypeptide(L)'
;LAAPDAERTEATRSWLADPAHRLLSWDDEDYPRQLLELPDPPPALFALGRVELLARASIAIVGSRQATPQGREDALAFARTLAEAGLTVVSGLAQGIDAAAHRGALGTSASTIAVMGTGPDRVYPASQRDLAHAIAAQGCVVTQFPPGTPPLKANFPQRNRIISGLARGVLVVEAAPQSGSLITARLAVEQGRDVFAIPGSIHSPLSK
;
A
#
# COMPACT_ATOMS: atom_id res chain seq x y z
N LEU A 1 20.93 23.81 5.36
CA LEU A 1 20.38 22.86 4.38
C LEU A 1 21.55 22.23 3.63
N ALA A 2 21.64 20.89 3.61
CA ALA A 2 22.61 20.19 2.78
C ALA A 2 22.31 20.46 1.30
N ALA A 3 23.37 20.50 0.47
CA ALA A 3 23.18 20.62 -0.99
C ALA A 3 22.36 19.42 -1.51
N PRO A 4 21.51 19.64 -2.52
CA PRO A 4 20.76 18.54 -3.14
C PRO A 4 21.73 17.48 -3.68
N ASP A 5 21.39 16.21 -3.48
CA ASP A 5 22.10 15.10 -4.10
C ASP A 5 21.82 15.11 -5.62
N ALA A 6 22.85 15.45 -6.39
CA ALA A 6 22.73 15.64 -7.84
C ALA A 6 22.31 14.35 -8.55
N GLU A 7 22.80 13.18 -8.10
CA GLU A 7 22.44 11.87 -8.70
C GLU A 7 20.98 11.53 -8.45
N ARG A 8 20.50 11.72 -7.22
CA ARG A 8 19.07 11.51 -6.89
C ARG A 8 18.16 12.49 -7.62
N THR A 9 18.59 13.74 -7.77
CA THR A 9 17.82 14.74 -8.49
C THR A 9 17.67 14.35 -9.95
N GLU A 10 18.75 13.90 -10.60
CA GLU A 10 18.71 13.48 -11.99
C GLU A 10 17.90 12.18 -12.19
N ALA A 11 18.04 11.21 -11.29
CA ALA A 11 17.23 9.99 -11.30
C ALA A 11 15.72 10.32 -11.17
N THR A 12 15.36 11.27 -10.30
CA THR A 12 13.99 11.74 -10.14
C THR A 12 13.49 12.45 -11.39
N ARG A 13 14.29 13.33 -12.00
CA ARG A 13 13.93 14.03 -13.23
C ARG A 13 13.74 13.06 -14.40
N SER A 14 14.65 12.10 -14.54
CA SER A 14 14.56 11.06 -15.56
C SER A 14 13.29 10.20 -15.39
N TRP A 15 12.97 9.83 -14.13
CA TRP A 15 11.75 9.07 -13.86
C TRP A 15 10.48 9.88 -14.18
N LEU A 16 10.45 11.18 -13.87
CA LEU A 16 9.33 12.09 -14.15
C LEU A 16 9.19 12.46 -15.65
N ALA A 17 10.12 12.05 -16.51
CA ALA A 17 10.00 12.28 -17.96
C ALA A 17 8.85 11.46 -18.58
N ASP A 18 8.41 10.37 -17.96
CA ASP A 18 7.22 9.64 -18.35
C ASP A 18 5.96 10.38 -17.86
N PRO A 19 5.02 10.75 -18.74
CA PRO A 19 3.80 11.49 -18.37
C PRO A 19 2.85 10.71 -17.44
N ALA A 20 2.97 9.40 -17.36
CA ALA A 20 2.21 8.57 -16.42
C ALA A 20 2.74 8.63 -14.96
N HIS A 21 3.91 9.24 -14.76
CA HIS A 21 4.56 9.36 -13.48
C HIS A 21 4.28 10.73 -12.84
N ARG A 22 3.99 10.74 -11.56
CA ARG A 22 3.69 11.95 -10.80
C ARG A 22 4.52 12.00 -9.51
N LEU A 23 4.95 13.19 -9.15
CA LEU A 23 5.46 13.51 -7.82
C LEU A 23 4.44 14.45 -7.16
N LEU A 24 3.85 14.01 -6.06
CA LEU A 24 2.84 14.74 -5.31
C LEU A 24 3.47 15.26 -4.03
N SER A 25 3.44 16.56 -3.80
CA SER A 25 3.88 17.23 -2.58
C SER A 25 2.68 17.71 -1.76
N TRP A 26 2.89 18.19 -0.55
CA TRP A 26 1.82 18.69 0.33
C TRP A 26 0.97 19.81 -0.29
N ASP A 27 1.55 20.58 -1.20
CA ASP A 27 0.87 21.70 -1.87
C ASP A 27 0.04 21.28 -3.09
N ASP A 28 0.20 20.03 -3.57
CA ASP A 28 -0.53 19.52 -4.71
C ASP A 28 -1.98 19.17 -4.32
N GLU A 29 -2.93 19.48 -5.18
CA GLU A 29 -4.35 19.16 -5.00
C GLU A 29 -4.60 17.64 -4.93
N ASP A 30 -3.82 16.87 -5.69
CA ASP A 30 -3.89 15.40 -5.75
C ASP A 30 -3.21 14.72 -4.55
N TYR A 31 -2.53 15.48 -3.66
CA TYR A 31 -1.93 14.88 -2.48
C TYR A 31 -3.02 14.45 -1.49
N PRO A 32 -2.99 13.18 -1.01
CA PRO A 32 -4.03 12.66 -0.12
C PRO A 32 -4.01 13.35 1.24
N ARG A 33 -5.00 14.21 1.48
CA ARG A 33 -5.06 15.10 2.67
C ARG A 33 -5.05 14.34 3.99
N GLN A 34 -5.61 13.12 4.02
CA GLN A 34 -5.58 12.25 5.20
C GLN A 34 -4.17 11.88 5.67
N LEU A 35 -3.17 11.95 4.80
CA LEU A 35 -1.77 11.71 5.19
C LEU A 35 -1.17 12.89 5.96
N LEU A 36 -1.72 14.10 5.84
CA LEU A 36 -1.27 15.26 6.61
C LEU A 36 -1.64 15.15 8.09
N GLU A 37 -2.59 14.27 8.44
CA GLU A 37 -2.99 13.97 9.82
C GLU A 37 -1.98 13.07 10.55
N LEU A 38 -1.03 12.47 9.81
CA LEU A 38 0.00 11.62 10.40
C LEU A 38 0.99 12.44 11.22
N PRO A 39 1.56 11.88 12.33
CA PRO A 39 2.60 12.56 13.09
C PRO A 39 3.86 12.89 12.26
N ASP A 40 4.13 12.11 11.23
CA ASP A 40 5.25 12.27 10.31
C ASP A 40 4.74 12.05 8.87
N PRO A 41 4.05 13.06 8.28
CA PRO A 41 3.50 12.92 6.94
C PRO A 41 4.61 12.86 5.89
N PRO A 42 4.52 11.98 4.87
CA PRO A 42 5.53 11.95 3.81
C PRO A 42 5.51 13.27 3.04
N PRO A 43 6.66 13.99 2.93
CA PRO A 43 6.69 15.31 2.28
C PRO A 43 6.36 15.25 0.79
N ALA A 44 6.55 14.08 0.18
CA ALA A 44 6.20 13.81 -1.20
C ALA A 44 5.90 12.33 -1.42
N LEU A 45 5.10 12.05 -2.45
CA LEU A 45 4.77 10.72 -2.93
C LEU A 45 5.08 10.63 -4.42
N PHE A 46 5.82 9.62 -4.81
CA PHE A 46 5.94 9.17 -6.19
C PHE A 46 4.73 8.30 -6.51
N ALA A 47 4.00 8.60 -7.56
CA ALA A 47 2.77 7.90 -7.94
C ALA A 47 2.77 7.50 -9.41
N LEU A 48 2.24 6.31 -9.71
CA LEU A 48 2.00 5.78 -11.06
C LEU A 48 0.56 5.34 -11.17
N GLY A 49 -0.07 5.64 -12.31
CA GLY A 49 -1.42 5.21 -12.65
C GLY A 49 -2.48 6.19 -12.16
N ARG A 50 -3.57 5.68 -11.65
CA ARG A 50 -4.80 6.41 -11.34
C ARG A 50 -4.70 7.16 -10.01
N VAL A 51 -4.05 8.34 -10.02
CA VAL A 51 -3.83 9.18 -8.81
C VAL A 51 -5.13 9.63 -8.15
N GLU A 52 -6.22 9.76 -8.90
CA GLU A 52 -7.53 10.12 -8.37
C GLU A 52 -8.07 9.13 -7.32
N LEU A 53 -7.54 7.91 -7.29
CA LEU A 53 -7.88 6.92 -6.27
C LEU A 53 -7.40 7.32 -4.87
N LEU A 54 -6.37 8.15 -4.77
CA LEU A 54 -5.81 8.62 -3.49
C LEU A 54 -6.80 9.50 -2.71
N ALA A 55 -7.73 10.17 -3.39
CA ALA A 55 -8.77 10.98 -2.77
C ALA A 55 -10.03 10.19 -2.39
N ARG A 56 -10.13 8.92 -2.82
CA ARG A 56 -11.31 8.08 -2.55
C ARG A 56 -11.31 7.51 -1.14
N ALA A 57 -12.52 7.20 -0.66
CA ALA A 57 -12.68 6.38 0.53
C ALA A 57 -12.02 5.02 0.32
N SER A 58 -11.15 4.62 1.24
CA SER A 58 -10.37 3.40 1.08
C SER A 58 -10.31 2.57 2.36
N ILE A 59 -10.04 1.28 2.19
CA ILE A 59 -9.81 0.32 3.26
C ILE A 59 -8.49 -0.41 3.01
N ALA A 60 -7.67 -0.54 4.04
CA ALA A 60 -6.46 -1.33 3.94
C ALA A 60 -6.76 -2.80 4.22
N ILE A 61 -6.19 -3.71 3.42
CA ILE A 61 -6.25 -5.16 3.66
C ILE A 61 -4.81 -5.65 3.78
N VAL A 62 -4.49 -6.22 4.95
CA VAL A 62 -3.13 -6.67 5.27
C VAL A 62 -3.15 -8.05 5.92
N GLY A 63 -2.02 -8.75 5.86
CA GLY A 63 -1.93 -10.06 6.51
C GLY A 63 -0.61 -10.79 6.25
N SER A 64 -0.66 -12.10 6.44
CA SER A 64 0.48 -12.98 6.33
C SER A 64 1.06 -13.03 4.92
N ARG A 65 2.40 -13.02 4.82
CA ARG A 65 3.11 -13.30 3.57
C ARG A 65 3.04 -14.79 3.20
N GLN A 66 2.92 -15.66 4.19
CA GLN A 66 2.75 -17.11 4.05
C GLN A 66 1.31 -17.50 4.39
N ALA A 67 0.36 -16.84 3.75
CA ALA A 67 -1.06 -17.05 3.97
C ALA A 67 -1.49 -18.46 3.56
N THR A 68 -2.46 -19.01 4.31
CA THR A 68 -3.14 -20.25 3.94
C THR A 68 -3.91 -20.07 2.63
N PRO A 69 -4.27 -21.14 1.92
CA PRO A 69 -5.18 -21.07 0.77
C PRO A 69 -6.48 -20.32 1.11
N GLN A 70 -7.10 -20.66 2.23
CA GLN A 70 -8.33 -20.01 2.72
C GLN A 70 -8.10 -18.51 2.95
N GLY A 71 -7.03 -18.12 3.65
CA GLY A 71 -6.75 -16.69 3.90
C GLY A 71 -6.57 -15.90 2.61
N ARG A 72 -5.97 -16.49 1.57
CA ARG A 72 -5.87 -15.84 0.24
C ARG A 72 -7.23 -15.70 -0.45
N GLU A 73 -8.09 -16.73 -0.38
CA GLU A 73 -9.44 -16.69 -0.92
C GLU A 73 -10.29 -15.64 -0.21
N ASP A 74 -10.23 -15.60 1.12
CA ASP A 74 -10.91 -14.59 1.92
C ASP A 74 -10.44 -13.18 1.57
N ALA A 75 -9.13 -12.93 1.50
CA ALA A 75 -8.58 -11.62 1.14
C ALA A 75 -9.05 -11.18 -0.26
N LEU A 76 -9.07 -12.10 -1.23
CA LEU A 76 -9.53 -11.82 -2.59
C LEU A 76 -11.04 -11.50 -2.60
N ALA A 77 -11.84 -12.29 -1.90
CA ALA A 77 -13.30 -12.13 -1.85
C ALA A 77 -13.69 -10.82 -1.15
N PHE A 78 -13.13 -10.53 0.03
CA PHE A 78 -13.36 -9.27 0.74
C PHE A 78 -12.92 -8.07 -0.09
N ALA A 79 -11.71 -8.12 -0.70
CA ALA A 79 -11.22 -7.03 -1.53
C ALA A 79 -12.15 -6.75 -2.71
N ARG A 80 -12.65 -7.78 -3.38
CA ARG A 80 -13.62 -7.65 -4.49
C ARG A 80 -14.91 -7.00 -4.02
N THR A 81 -15.54 -7.54 -2.98
CA THR A 81 -16.81 -7.04 -2.45
C THR A 81 -16.72 -5.58 -2.01
N LEU A 82 -15.64 -5.23 -1.28
CA LEU A 82 -15.41 -3.86 -0.82
C LEU A 82 -15.16 -2.89 -1.99
N ALA A 83 -14.39 -3.34 -3.00
CA ALA A 83 -14.12 -2.53 -4.17
C ALA A 83 -15.37 -2.37 -5.07
N GLU A 84 -16.22 -3.38 -5.19
CA GLU A 84 -17.52 -3.30 -5.87
C GLU A 84 -18.47 -2.35 -5.11
N ALA A 85 -18.36 -2.28 -3.78
CA ALA A 85 -19.08 -1.32 -2.94
C ALA A 85 -18.53 0.11 -3.00
N GLY A 86 -17.46 0.36 -3.78
CA GLY A 86 -16.89 1.69 -4.00
C GLY A 86 -15.72 2.08 -3.10
N LEU A 87 -15.21 1.17 -2.25
CA LEU A 87 -14.04 1.40 -1.41
C LEU A 87 -12.75 1.00 -2.14
N THR A 88 -11.82 1.92 -2.29
CA THR A 88 -10.49 1.59 -2.85
C THR A 88 -9.70 0.72 -1.87
N VAL A 89 -9.15 -0.39 -2.35
CA VAL A 89 -8.37 -1.31 -1.50
C VAL A 89 -6.92 -0.83 -1.45
N VAL A 90 -6.37 -0.62 -0.26
CA VAL A 90 -4.96 -0.24 -0.06
C VAL A 90 -4.20 -1.44 0.51
N SER A 91 -3.03 -1.75 -0.04
CA SER A 91 -2.15 -2.78 0.52
C SER A 91 -0.68 -2.57 0.15
N GLY A 92 0.19 -3.47 0.63
CA GLY A 92 1.63 -3.27 0.58
C GLY A 92 2.37 -4.03 -0.52
N LEU A 93 1.69 -4.66 -1.46
CA LEU A 93 2.30 -5.42 -2.56
C LEU A 93 3.21 -6.58 -2.08
N ALA A 94 3.04 -7.05 -0.86
CA ALA A 94 3.74 -8.24 -0.39
C ALA A 94 3.11 -9.52 -0.97
N GLN A 95 3.78 -10.66 -0.82
CA GLN A 95 3.19 -11.97 -1.11
C GLN A 95 2.04 -12.27 -0.13
N GLY A 96 1.21 -13.26 -0.46
CA GLY A 96 0.15 -13.72 0.42
C GLY A 96 -1.08 -12.81 0.39
N ILE A 97 -1.50 -12.31 1.54
CA ILE A 97 -2.73 -11.54 1.70
C ILE A 97 -2.74 -10.26 0.85
N ASP A 98 -1.65 -9.48 0.88
CA ASP A 98 -1.55 -8.23 0.11
C ASP A 98 -1.80 -8.46 -1.39
N ALA A 99 -1.12 -9.46 -1.96
CA ALA A 99 -1.25 -9.81 -3.37
C ALA A 99 -2.67 -10.30 -3.71
N ALA A 100 -3.31 -11.07 -2.82
CA ALA A 100 -4.68 -11.54 -3.00
C ALA A 100 -5.68 -10.39 -2.95
N ALA A 101 -5.51 -9.45 -2.01
CA ALA A 101 -6.32 -8.26 -1.88
C ALA A 101 -6.23 -7.38 -3.15
N HIS A 102 -5.03 -7.12 -3.65
CA HIS A 102 -4.87 -6.38 -4.90
C HIS A 102 -5.58 -7.05 -6.09
N ARG A 103 -5.42 -8.38 -6.24
CA ARG A 103 -6.09 -9.13 -7.32
C ARG A 103 -7.61 -9.10 -7.21
N GLY A 104 -8.15 -9.13 -5.99
CA GLY A 104 -9.58 -9.05 -5.77
C GLY A 104 -10.20 -7.71 -6.19
N ALA A 105 -9.49 -6.61 -5.95
CA ALA A 105 -9.96 -5.27 -6.25
C ALA A 105 -9.67 -4.82 -7.69
N LEU A 106 -8.68 -5.40 -8.37
CA LEU A 106 -8.40 -5.11 -9.79
C LEU A 106 -9.62 -5.43 -10.67
N GLY A 107 -9.82 -4.59 -11.69
CA GLY A 107 -10.96 -4.72 -12.62
C GLY A 107 -12.27 -4.10 -12.12
N THR A 108 -12.33 -3.63 -10.86
CA THR A 108 -13.46 -2.84 -10.35
C THR A 108 -13.23 -1.34 -10.54
N SER A 109 -14.27 -0.53 -10.44
CA SER A 109 -14.17 0.94 -10.57
C SER A 109 -13.38 1.59 -9.43
N ALA A 110 -13.44 1.04 -8.21
CA ALA A 110 -12.71 1.53 -7.04
C ALA A 110 -11.27 1.04 -7.01
N SER A 111 -10.97 -0.09 -7.64
CA SER A 111 -9.64 -0.63 -7.85
C SER A 111 -8.77 -0.69 -6.58
N THR A 112 -7.45 -0.53 -6.72
CA THR A 112 -6.52 -0.71 -5.61
C THR A 112 -5.35 0.27 -5.66
N ILE A 113 -4.80 0.57 -4.48
CA ILE A 113 -3.56 1.34 -4.29
C ILE A 113 -2.50 0.43 -3.69
N ALA A 114 -1.37 0.27 -4.37
CA ALA A 114 -0.20 -0.42 -3.84
C ALA A 114 0.78 0.59 -3.26
N VAL A 115 1.08 0.47 -1.97
CA VAL A 115 2.11 1.30 -1.32
C VAL A 115 3.40 0.50 -1.28
N MET A 116 4.49 1.00 -1.90
CA MET A 116 5.76 0.28 -1.98
C MET A 116 6.75 0.71 -0.90
N GLY A 117 7.65 -0.21 -0.54
CA GLY A 117 8.78 0.04 0.38
C GLY A 117 10.13 0.24 -0.35
N THR A 118 10.08 0.47 -1.66
CA THR A 118 11.23 0.72 -2.56
C THR A 118 10.97 1.97 -3.37
N GLY A 119 11.96 2.43 -4.13
CA GLY A 119 11.74 3.44 -5.17
C GLY A 119 10.70 2.99 -6.20
N PRO A 120 10.08 3.94 -6.94
CA PRO A 120 9.01 3.64 -7.89
C PRO A 120 9.50 2.87 -9.14
N ASP A 121 10.80 2.86 -9.37
CA ASP A 121 11.50 2.15 -10.44
C ASP A 121 11.79 0.67 -10.12
N ARG A 122 11.43 0.22 -8.91
CA ARG A 122 11.84 -1.11 -8.41
C ARG A 122 10.73 -1.85 -7.68
N VAL A 123 10.27 -2.95 -8.24
CA VAL A 123 9.27 -3.83 -7.61
C VAL A 123 9.93 -4.85 -6.68
N TYR A 124 9.46 -4.92 -5.44
CA TYR A 124 9.86 -5.94 -4.47
C TYR A 124 8.65 -6.54 -3.72
N PRO A 125 8.56 -7.87 -3.60
CA PRO A 125 9.46 -8.87 -4.19
C PRO A 125 9.29 -8.96 -5.73
N ALA A 126 10.32 -9.42 -6.43
CA ALA A 126 10.30 -9.51 -7.89
C ALA A 126 9.17 -10.39 -8.45
N SER A 127 8.69 -11.36 -7.66
CA SER A 127 7.54 -12.21 -7.98
C SER A 127 6.21 -11.45 -8.08
N GLN A 128 6.14 -10.21 -7.64
CA GLN A 128 4.95 -9.35 -7.76
C GLN A 128 5.04 -8.35 -8.92
N ARG A 129 6.02 -8.47 -9.82
CA ARG A 129 6.24 -7.53 -10.92
C ARG A 129 5.00 -7.40 -11.82
N ASP A 130 4.43 -8.51 -12.25
CA ASP A 130 3.25 -8.49 -13.14
C ASP A 130 2.05 -7.88 -12.45
N LEU A 131 1.87 -8.16 -11.15
CA LEU A 131 0.81 -7.52 -10.36
C LEU A 131 1.04 -6.01 -10.20
N ALA A 132 2.28 -5.57 -9.97
CA ALA A 132 2.61 -4.15 -9.89
C ALA A 132 2.29 -3.42 -11.19
N HIS A 133 2.63 -4.01 -12.35
CA HIS A 133 2.29 -3.46 -13.66
C HIS A 133 0.77 -3.41 -13.89
N ALA A 134 0.04 -4.46 -13.50
CA ALA A 134 -1.42 -4.45 -13.59
C ALA A 134 -2.05 -3.36 -12.71
N ILE A 135 -1.50 -3.14 -11.50
CA ILE A 135 -1.94 -2.07 -10.61
C ILE A 135 -1.60 -0.70 -11.19
N ALA A 136 -0.41 -0.51 -11.75
CA ALA A 136 -0.05 0.75 -12.41
C ALA A 136 -0.98 1.08 -13.59
N ALA A 137 -1.46 0.07 -14.31
CA ALA A 137 -2.36 0.24 -15.45
C ALA A 137 -3.84 0.50 -15.05
N GLN A 138 -4.32 -0.10 -13.94
CA GLN A 138 -5.74 -0.11 -13.58
C GLN A 138 -6.05 0.50 -12.21
N GLY A 139 -5.04 0.71 -11.39
CA GLY A 139 -5.08 1.26 -10.05
C GLY A 139 -4.02 2.33 -9.86
N CYS A 140 -3.44 2.41 -8.65
CA CYS A 140 -2.38 3.35 -8.35
C CYS A 140 -1.24 2.66 -7.58
N VAL A 141 0.00 2.95 -7.95
CA VAL A 141 1.18 2.56 -7.19
C VAL A 141 1.78 3.81 -6.58
N VAL A 142 2.07 3.79 -5.27
CA VAL A 142 2.68 4.94 -4.58
C VAL A 142 3.86 4.53 -3.71
N THR A 143 4.82 5.44 -3.55
CA THR A 143 5.91 5.30 -2.60
C THR A 143 6.41 6.67 -2.14
N GLN A 144 6.90 6.75 -0.88
CA GLN A 144 7.62 7.93 -0.39
C GLN A 144 9.12 7.91 -0.74
N PHE A 145 9.61 6.79 -1.23
CA PHE A 145 11.04 6.60 -1.48
C PHE A 145 11.40 7.04 -2.90
N PRO A 146 12.48 7.81 -3.10
CA PRO A 146 12.91 8.25 -4.42
C PRO A 146 13.38 7.09 -5.30
N PRO A 147 13.41 7.30 -6.64
CA PRO A 147 13.97 6.34 -7.58
C PRO A 147 15.37 5.87 -7.16
N GLY A 148 15.69 4.61 -7.44
CA GLY A 148 16.94 3.97 -7.02
C GLY A 148 16.92 3.39 -5.60
N THR A 149 15.92 3.68 -4.76
CA THR A 149 15.88 3.17 -3.38
C THR A 149 15.69 1.65 -3.35
N PRO A 150 16.64 0.89 -2.77
CA PRO A 150 16.56 -0.57 -2.69
C PRO A 150 15.58 -1.04 -1.60
N PRO A 151 15.24 -2.36 -1.56
CA PRO A 151 14.36 -2.93 -0.55
C PRO A 151 15.05 -3.09 0.81
N LEU A 152 15.23 -2.00 1.54
CA LEU A 152 15.79 -2.00 2.88
C LEU A 152 14.75 -2.46 3.91
N LYS A 153 15.16 -3.26 4.90
CA LYS A 153 14.25 -3.78 5.94
C LYS A 153 13.50 -2.66 6.68
N ALA A 154 14.17 -1.54 6.94
CA ALA A 154 13.60 -0.39 7.63
C ALA A 154 12.48 0.33 6.83
N ASN A 155 12.50 0.24 5.50
CA ASN A 155 11.52 0.92 4.67
C ASN A 155 10.10 0.33 4.81
N PHE A 156 9.99 -0.97 5.09
CA PHE A 156 8.69 -1.64 5.15
C PHE A 156 7.83 -1.18 6.35
N PRO A 157 8.34 -1.09 7.58
CA PRO A 157 7.61 -0.48 8.69
C PRO A 157 7.28 1.00 8.43
N GLN A 158 8.22 1.79 7.89
CA GLN A 158 7.99 3.19 7.54
C GLN A 158 6.86 3.35 6.53
N ARG A 159 6.80 2.49 5.50
CA ARG A 159 5.77 2.49 4.51
C ARG A 159 4.38 2.14 5.09
N ASN A 160 4.32 1.24 6.10
CA ASN A 160 3.05 0.76 6.65
C ASN A 160 2.19 1.90 7.23
N ARG A 161 2.79 2.99 7.75
CA ARG A 161 2.05 4.17 8.19
C ARG A 161 1.26 4.86 7.06
N ILE A 162 1.74 4.73 5.81
CA ILE A 162 1.04 5.26 4.64
C ILE A 162 -0.13 4.36 4.28
N ILE A 163 0.01 3.03 4.41
CA ILE A 163 -1.11 2.09 4.18
C ILE A 163 -2.27 2.40 5.11
N SER A 164 -2.02 2.48 6.41
CA SER A 164 -3.05 2.79 7.40
C SER A 164 -3.54 4.24 7.27
N GLY A 165 -2.65 5.19 6.97
CA GLY A 165 -2.98 6.61 6.83
C GLY A 165 -3.86 6.94 5.63
N LEU A 166 -3.73 6.20 4.53
CA LEU A 166 -4.62 6.34 3.36
C LEU A 166 -6.01 5.77 3.63
N ALA A 167 -6.14 4.81 4.54
CA ALA A 167 -7.36 4.05 4.75
C ALA A 167 -8.23 4.64 5.89
N ARG A 168 -9.54 4.45 5.80
CA ARG A 168 -10.48 4.70 6.90
C ARG A 168 -10.45 3.61 7.96
N GLY A 169 -10.05 2.39 7.58
CA GLY A 169 -9.89 1.25 8.47
C GLY A 169 -8.96 0.21 7.87
N VAL A 170 -8.53 -0.73 8.70
CA VAL A 170 -7.61 -1.81 8.34
C VAL A 170 -8.26 -3.15 8.61
N LEU A 171 -8.39 -3.98 7.59
CA LEU A 171 -8.81 -5.39 7.72
C LEU A 171 -7.56 -6.28 7.78
N VAL A 172 -7.41 -6.99 8.89
CA VAL A 172 -6.40 -8.04 9.06
C VAL A 172 -7.04 -9.39 8.73
N VAL A 173 -6.60 -10.02 7.65
CA VAL A 173 -7.17 -11.30 7.19
C VAL A 173 -6.53 -12.47 7.91
N GLU A 174 -5.21 -12.52 7.97
CA GLU A 174 -4.44 -13.58 8.62
C GLU A 174 -3.13 -12.99 9.11
N ALA A 175 -2.82 -13.13 10.39
CA ALA A 175 -1.59 -12.57 10.95
C ALA A 175 -0.96 -13.50 11.99
N ALA A 176 0.33 -13.76 11.88
CA ALA A 176 1.10 -14.35 12.98
C ALA A 176 1.37 -13.29 14.07
N PRO A 177 1.56 -13.68 15.34
CA PRO A 177 1.72 -12.76 16.45
C PRO A 177 2.82 -11.69 16.31
N GLN A 178 3.83 -11.94 15.48
CA GLN A 178 4.95 -11.01 15.23
C GLN A 178 5.00 -10.53 13.77
N SER A 179 3.86 -10.58 13.06
CA SER A 179 3.82 -10.20 11.65
C SER A 179 3.85 -8.68 11.44
N GLY A 180 4.42 -8.25 10.33
CA GLY A 180 4.41 -6.83 9.92
C GLY A 180 3.00 -6.26 9.71
N SER A 181 1.99 -7.11 9.49
CA SER A 181 0.58 -6.70 9.39
C SER A 181 0.03 -6.19 10.73
N LEU A 182 0.47 -6.76 11.85
CA LEU A 182 0.10 -6.25 13.19
C LEU A 182 0.74 -4.88 13.48
N ILE A 183 1.89 -4.56 12.88
CA ILE A 183 2.45 -3.20 12.94
C ILE A 183 1.49 -2.23 12.24
N THR A 184 0.97 -2.60 11.06
CA THR A 184 -0.01 -1.75 10.33
C THR A 184 -1.29 -1.58 11.15
N ALA A 185 -1.80 -2.64 11.78
CA ALA A 185 -2.98 -2.56 12.64
C ALA A 185 -2.76 -1.63 13.85
N ARG A 186 -1.59 -1.72 14.51
CA ARG A 186 -1.23 -0.79 15.61
C ARG A 186 -1.17 0.65 15.14
N LEU A 187 -0.49 0.91 14.02
CA LEU A 187 -0.42 2.25 13.43
C LEU A 187 -1.80 2.79 13.10
N ALA A 188 -2.72 1.94 12.61
CA ALA A 188 -4.11 2.33 12.36
C ALA A 188 -4.80 2.83 13.63
N VAL A 189 -4.68 2.09 14.74
CA VAL A 189 -5.24 2.51 16.04
C VAL A 189 -4.63 3.83 16.51
N GLU A 190 -3.31 3.99 16.43
CA GLU A 190 -2.60 5.23 16.78
C GLU A 190 -3.04 6.42 15.91
N GLN A 191 -3.47 6.17 14.67
CA GLN A 191 -3.99 7.15 13.73
C GLN A 191 -5.51 7.36 13.82
N GLY A 192 -6.20 6.74 14.81
CA GLY A 192 -7.64 6.83 14.99
C GLY A 192 -8.46 6.13 13.90
N ARG A 193 -7.90 5.10 13.25
CA ARG A 193 -8.57 4.31 12.22
C ARG A 193 -9.12 3.02 12.83
N ASP A 194 -10.25 2.55 12.32
CA ASP A 194 -10.85 1.28 12.75
C ASP A 194 -9.98 0.09 12.33
N VAL A 195 -9.95 -0.93 13.18
CA VAL A 195 -9.26 -2.20 12.88
C VAL A 195 -10.24 -3.35 12.95
N PHE A 196 -10.32 -4.11 11.89
CA PHE A 196 -11.14 -5.29 11.73
C PHE A 196 -10.23 -6.52 11.57
N ALA A 197 -10.68 -7.66 12.06
CA ALA A 197 -9.98 -8.93 11.87
C ALA A 197 -10.96 -10.02 11.44
N ILE A 198 -10.54 -10.86 10.50
CA ILE A 198 -11.27 -12.09 10.20
C ILE A 198 -10.97 -13.09 11.32
N PRO A 199 -11.99 -13.65 11.99
CA PRO A 199 -11.78 -14.69 12.98
C PRO A 199 -11.10 -15.91 12.35
N GLY A 200 -9.92 -16.26 12.86
CA GLY A 200 -9.24 -17.48 12.46
C GLY A 200 -9.79 -18.70 13.20
N SER A 201 -9.49 -19.92 12.69
CA SER A 201 -9.80 -21.14 13.40
C SER A 201 -9.11 -21.16 14.77
N ILE A 202 -9.85 -21.48 15.83
CA ILE A 202 -9.29 -21.67 17.19
C ILE A 202 -8.20 -22.76 17.25
N HIS A 203 -8.17 -23.65 16.24
CA HIS A 203 -7.17 -24.71 16.11
C HIS A 203 -5.95 -24.25 15.27
N SER A 204 -5.99 -23.06 14.67
CA SER A 204 -4.85 -22.55 13.89
C SER A 204 -3.75 -22.03 14.83
N PRO A 205 -2.49 -22.44 14.63
CA PRO A 205 -1.36 -21.89 15.38
C PRO A 205 -1.20 -20.37 15.19
N LEU A 206 -1.75 -19.83 14.09
CA LEU A 206 -1.68 -18.42 13.73
C LEU A 206 -2.84 -17.59 14.30
N SER A 207 -3.80 -18.22 15.00
CA SER A 207 -4.99 -17.56 15.56
C SER A 207 -4.93 -17.39 17.08
N LYS A 208 -3.74 -17.58 17.69
CA LYS A 208 -3.53 -17.45 19.14
C LYS A 208 -3.00 -16.07 19.49
#